data_de853e75469acc315b1a315c05b833ae
#
_entry.id   de853e75469acc315b1a315c05b833ae
#
_cell.length_a   1.000
_cell.length_b   1.000
_cell.length_c   1.000
_cell.angle_alpha   90.00
_cell.angle_beta   90.00
_cell.angle_gamma   90.00
#
_symmetry.space_group_name_H-M   'P 1'
#
loop_
_entity.id
_entity.type
_entity.pdbx_description
1 polymer ?
#
loop_
_entity_poly.entity_id
_entity_poly.type
_entity_poly.pdbx_seq_one_letter_code
_entity_poly.pdbx_strand_id
1 'polypeptide(L)'
;MTLRKIARMGHPVLLARARPVEDPGDPRVRALAADMVATMRDAGGIGLVAPQVHESSRLIVALPIVERGEPRAVPPLVLVNPELEPLEEGREDGLEGCLSIPGIRGLVPRARRVGWRALGLDGRPLEGEATGLFARILQHELDHLD
;
A
#
# COMPACT_ATOMS: atom_id res chain seq x y z
N MET A 1 17.91 -7.86 2.39
CA MET A 1 16.83 -7.26 1.57
C MET A 1 17.01 -7.67 0.13
N THR A 2 15.97 -8.23 -0.46
CA THR A 2 15.99 -8.75 -1.82
C THR A 2 14.94 -8.03 -2.64
N LEU A 3 15.31 -7.63 -3.86
CA LEU A 3 14.34 -7.09 -4.81
C LEU A 3 13.45 -8.23 -5.32
N ARG A 4 12.15 -8.00 -5.33
CA ARG A 4 11.17 -8.98 -5.81
C ARG A 4 10.58 -8.55 -7.15
N LYS A 5 10.15 -9.53 -7.93
CA LYS A 5 9.50 -9.29 -9.21
C LYS A 5 8.08 -8.78 -8.96
N ILE A 6 7.70 -7.69 -9.65
CA ILE A 6 6.37 -7.11 -9.56
C ILE A 6 5.43 -7.82 -10.53
N ALA A 7 4.29 -8.31 -10.01
CA ALA A 7 3.25 -8.92 -10.82
C ALA A 7 2.58 -7.88 -11.70
N ARG A 8 2.30 -8.25 -12.96
CA ARG A 8 1.61 -7.40 -13.92
C ARG A 8 0.10 -7.59 -13.82
N MET A 9 -0.65 -6.54 -14.19
CA MET A 9 -2.10 -6.59 -14.28
C MET A 9 -2.56 -7.83 -15.06
N GLY A 10 -3.57 -8.53 -14.53
CA GLY A 10 -4.07 -9.79 -15.08
C GLY A 10 -3.48 -11.04 -14.43
N HIS A 11 -2.41 -10.93 -13.65
CA HIS A 11 -1.87 -12.08 -12.92
C HIS A 11 -2.89 -12.54 -11.85
N PRO A 12 -3.13 -13.86 -11.69
CA PRO A 12 -4.11 -14.38 -10.75
C PRO A 12 -3.93 -13.89 -9.31
N VAL A 13 -2.70 -13.64 -8.86
CA VAL A 13 -2.42 -13.17 -7.50
C VAL A 13 -3.05 -11.79 -7.24
N LEU A 14 -3.20 -10.95 -8.27
CA LEU A 14 -3.82 -9.63 -8.16
C LEU A 14 -5.34 -9.70 -8.19
N LEU A 15 -5.91 -10.80 -8.66
CA LEU A 15 -7.37 -11.00 -8.75
C LEU A 15 -7.94 -11.68 -7.51
N ALA A 16 -7.10 -12.30 -6.70
CA ALA A 16 -7.51 -12.98 -5.49
C ALA A 16 -7.54 -12.00 -4.31
N ARG A 17 -8.51 -12.19 -3.41
CA ARG A 17 -8.52 -11.46 -2.15
C ARG A 17 -7.32 -11.92 -1.32
N ALA A 18 -6.53 -10.96 -0.82
CA ALA A 18 -5.37 -11.26 0.00
C ALA A 18 -5.80 -11.80 1.38
N ARG A 19 -5.02 -12.73 1.90
CA ARG A 19 -5.30 -13.39 3.19
C ARG A 19 -4.78 -12.55 4.35
N PRO A 20 -5.53 -12.48 5.46
CA PRO A 20 -5.03 -11.83 6.67
C PRO A 20 -3.71 -12.45 7.14
N VAL A 21 -2.84 -11.61 7.68
CA VAL A 21 -1.61 -12.05 8.34
C VAL A 21 -1.97 -12.50 9.75
N GLU A 22 -1.65 -13.76 10.09
CA GLU A 22 -1.98 -14.33 11.40
C GLU A 22 -1.03 -13.86 12.50
N ASP A 23 0.26 -13.80 12.18
CA ASP A 23 1.30 -13.36 13.12
C ASP A 23 2.16 -12.26 12.51
N PRO A 24 1.89 -10.98 12.85
CA PRO A 24 2.70 -9.86 12.35
C PRO A 24 4.18 -9.95 12.72
N GLY A 25 4.49 -10.59 13.83
CA GLY A 25 5.87 -10.76 14.32
C GLY A 25 6.64 -11.91 13.69
N ASP A 26 6.00 -12.70 12.81
CA ASP A 26 6.69 -13.80 12.13
C ASP A 26 7.89 -13.25 11.32
N PRO A 27 9.10 -13.85 11.47
CA PRO A 27 10.26 -13.41 10.71
C PRO A 27 10.05 -13.37 9.19
N ARG A 28 9.18 -14.22 8.65
CA ARG A 28 8.86 -14.23 7.22
C ARG A 28 8.08 -12.97 6.80
N VAL A 29 7.19 -12.48 7.66
CA VAL A 29 6.45 -11.23 7.42
C VAL A 29 7.41 -10.05 7.45
N ARG A 30 8.31 -10.04 8.41
CA ARG A 30 9.33 -8.99 8.55
C ARG A 30 10.26 -8.96 7.32
N ALA A 31 10.70 -10.13 6.87
CA ALA A 31 11.54 -10.24 5.67
C ALA A 31 10.78 -9.79 4.42
N LEU A 32 9.52 -10.17 4.28
CA LEU A 32 8.66 -9.75 3.18
C LEU A 32 8.51 -8.22 3.16
N ALA A 33 8.23 -7.61 4.31
CA ALA A 33 8.09 -6.16 4.41
C ALA A 33 9.38 -5.44 3.98
N ALA A 34 10.54 -5.92 4.41
CA ALA A 34 11.83 -5.35 4.02
C ALA A 34 12.07 -5.45 2.51
N ASP A 35 11.75 -6.60 1.92
CA ASP A 35 11.85 -6.79 0.47
C ASP A 35 10.88 -5.88 -0.29
N MET A 36 9.66 -5.69 0.22
CA MET A 36 8.66 -4.81 -0.39
C MET A 36 9.13 -3.36 -0.37
N VAL A 37 9.69 -2.89 0.74
CA VAL A 37 10.24 -1.52 0.83
C VAL A 37 11.35 -1.34 -0.20
N ALA A 38 12.29 -2.27 -0.28
CA ALA A 38 13.39 -2.21 -1.25
C ALA A 38 12.88 -2.22 -2.69
N THR A 39 11.91 -3.08 -3.00
CA THR A 39 11.30 -3.20 -4.34
C THR A 39 10.54 -1.92 -4.71
N MET A 40 9.75 -1.38 -3.79
CA MET A 40 9.03 -0.12 -4.00
C MET A 40 9.99 1.03 -4.33
N ARG A 41 11.05 1.19 -3.55
CA ARG A 41 12.04 2.25 -3.75
C ARG A 41 12.80 2.08 -5.07
N ASP A 42 13.21 0.87 -5.39
CA ASP A 42 13.89 0.57 -6.66
C ASP A 42 13.03 0.92 -7.87
N ALA A 43 11.73 0.64 -7.79
CA ALA A 43 10.78 0.93 -8.86
C ALA A 43 10.29 2.38 -8.87
N GLY A 44 10.72 3.22 -7.92
CA GLY A 44 10.29 4.62 -7.82
C GLY A 44 8.84 4.79 -7.40
N GLY A 45 8.25 3.79 -6.74
CA GLY A 45 6.88 3.83 -6.26
C GLY A 45 6.74 4.50 -4.90
N ILE A 46 5.49 4.80 -4.53
CA ILE A 46 5.12 5.41 -3.26
C ILE A 46 4.23 4.51 -2.40
N GLY A 47 3.84 3.37 -2.94
CA GLY A 47 3.09 2.33 -2.24
C GLY A 47 3.25 1.00 -2.95
N LEU A 48 3.13 -0.09 -2.19
CA LEU A 48 3.19 -1.44 -2.73
C LEU A 48 2.46 -2.38 -1.76
N VAL A 49 1.74 -3.36 -2.31
CA VAL A 49 1.08 -4.41 -1.54
C VAL A 49 1.73 -5.77 -1.79
N ALA A 50 1.61 -6.68 -0.83
CA ALA A 50 2.21 -7.99 -0.94
C ALA A 50 1.76 -8.79 -2.19
N PRO A 51 0.49 -8.76 -2.62
CA PRO A 51 0.10 -9.42 -3.86
C PRO A 51 0.88 -8.99 -5.09
N GLN A 52 1.34 -7.74 -5.16
CA GLN A 52 2.16 -7.25 -6.28
C GLN A 52 3.54 -7.89 -6.35
N VAL A 53 4.00 -8.52 -5.28
CA VAL A 53 5.23 -9.31 -5.27
C VAL A 53 4.94 -10.81 -5.08
N HIS A 54 3.77 -11.25 -5.55
CA HIS A 54 3.33 -12.65 -5.59
C HIS A 54 3.08 -13.28 -4.22
N GLU A 55 2.80 -12.45 -3.20
CA GLU A 55 2.46 -12.92 -1.86
C GLU A 55 1.03 -12.50 -1.51
N SER A 56 0.12 -13.47 -1.37
CA SER A 56 -1.29 -13.18 -1.08
C SER A 56 -1.50 -12.91 0.42
N SER A 57 -0.97 -11.80 0.89
CA SER A 57 -1.05 -11.36 2.28
C SER A 57 -1.51 -9.91 2.37
N ARG A 58 -2.30 -9.61 3.39
CA ARG A 58 -2.80 -8.24 3.64
C ARG A 58 -1.72 -7.39 4.30
N LEU A 59 -0.78 -6.97 3.48
CA LEU A 59 0.39 -6.18 3.90
C LEU A 59 0.62 -5.05 2.90
N ILE A 60 0.71 -3.83 3.42
CA ILE A 60 0.99 -2.61 2.64
C ILE A 60 2.29 -1.99 3.14
N VAL A 61 3.12 -1.51 2.22
CA VAL A 61 4.17 -0.54 2.51
C VAL A 61 3.84 0.75 1.76
N ALA A 62 3.96 1.90 2.40
CA ALA A 62 3.60 3.18 1.80
C ALA A 62 4.43 4.31 2.37
N LEU A 63 4.72 5.31 1.53
CA LEU A 63 5.34 6.54 1.97
C LEU A 63 4.23 7.52 2.42
N PRO A 64 4.32 8.08 3.63
CA PRO A 64 3.31 9.02 4.13
C PRO A 64 3.45 10.41 3.52
N ILE A 65 3.30 10.50 2.21
CA ILE A 65 3.44 11.73 1.42
C ILE A 65 2.06 12.32 1.18
N VAL A 66 1.81 13.54 1.65
CA VAL A 66 0.51 14.21 1.51
C VAL A 66 0.39 14.96 0.18
N GLU A 67 1.47 15.57 -0.27
CA GLU A 67 1.50 16.33 -1.52
C GLU A 67 2.55 15.78 -2.49
N ARG A 68 2.26 15.91 -3.79
CA ARG A 68 3.24 15.57 -4.83
C ARG A 68 4.44 16.50 -4.71
N GLY A 69 5.63 15.97 -4.93
CA GLY A 69 6.87 16.74 -4.85
C GLY A 69 7.53 16.73 -3.47
N GLU A 70 6.87 16.18 -2.44
CA GLU A 70 7.53 15.97 -1.16
C GLU A 70 8.71 14.99 -1.30
N PRO A 71 9.76 15.15 -0.46
CA PRO A 71 10.89 14.21 -0.47
C PRO A 71 10.45 12.79 -0.23
N ARG A 72 10.94 11.85 -1.04
CA ARG A 72 10.63 10.43 -0.90
C ARG A 72 11.56 9.69 0.07
N ALA A 73 12.57 10.36 0.59
CA ALA A 73 13.50 9.81 1.57
C ALA A 73 12.93 9.89 3.00
N VAL A 74 11.67 9.49 3.15
CA VAL A 74 10.99 9.42 4.45
C VAL A 74 10.82 7.96 4.85
N PRO A 75 10.77 7.63 6.16
CA PRO A 75 10.52 6.27 6.58
C PRO A 75 9.18 5.77 6.05
N PRO A 76 9.13 4.59 5.40
CA PRO A 76 7.87 4.02 4.96
C PRO A 76 7.07 3.50 6.15
N LEU A 77 5.74 3.52 6.01
CA LEU A 77 4.86 2.82 6.92
C LEU A 77 4.70 1.39 6.45
N VAL A 78 4.70 0.45 7.39
CA VAL A 78 4.38 -0.95 7.14
C VAL A 78 3.07 -1.24 7.88
N LEU A 79 2.04 -1.57 7.13
CA LEU A 79 0.68 -1.76 7.66
C LEU A 79 0.24 -3.20 7.45
N VAL A 80 0.01 -3.92 8.56
CA VAL A 80 -0.45 -5.31 8.55
C VAL A 80 -1.95 -5.33 8.81
N ASN A 81 -2.69 -6.05 7.99
CA ASN A 81 -4.15 -6.16 8.06
C ASN A 81 -4.84 -4.78 8.10
N PRO A 82 -4.56 -3.90 7.14
CA PRO A 82 -5.08 -2.53 7.18
C PRO A 82 -6.59 -2.47 6.94
N GLU A 83 -7.21 -1.46 7.57
CA GLU A 83 -8.62 -1.11 7.39
C GLU A 83 -8.72 0.40 7.18
N LEU A 84 -9.63 0.82 6.30
CA LEU A 84 -9.88 2.24 6.01
C LEU A 84 -11.35 2.57 6.15
N GLU A 85 -11.63 3.83 6.51
CA GLU A 85 -12.98 4.38 6.46
C GLU A 85 -12.93 5.83 5.94
N PRO A 86 -13.85 6.24 5.05
CA PRO A 86 -13.98 7.65 4.68
C PRO A 86 -14.42 8.47 5.89
N LEU A 87 -13.81 9.64 6.10
CA LEU A 87 -14.14 10.51 7.23
C LEU A 87 -15.06 11.65 6.85
N GLU A 88 -15.29 11.87 5.56
CA GLU A 88 -16.21 12.88 5.06
C GLU A 88 -16.84 12.42 3.76
N GLU A 89 -17.97 13.02 3.40
CA GLU A 89 -18.62 12.74 2.12
C GLU A 89 -17.89 13.41 0.97
N GLY A 90 -18.12 12.87 -0.23
CA GLY A 90 -17.52 13.40 -1.45
C GLY A 90 -16.19 12.76 -1.80
N ARG A 91 -15.87 12.89 -3.06
CA ARG A 91 -14.66 12.31 -3.65
C ARG A 91 -13.97 13.36 -4.49
N GLU A 92 -12.69 13.17 -4.66
CA GLU A 92 -11.84 14.03 -5.48
C GLU A 92 -11.14 13.18 -6.54
N ASP A 93 -11.19 13.65 -7.79
CA ASP A 93 -10.46 12.99 -8.87
C ASP A 93 -8.97 13.31 -8.75
N GLY A 94 -8.15 12.33 -9.03
CA GLY A 94 -6.71 12.49 -9.07
C GLY A 94 -6.04 11.45 -9.93
N LEU A 95 -4.87 11.77 -10.45
CA LEU A 95 -4.09 10.84 -11.25
C LEU A 95 -3.51 9.75 -10.37
N GLU A 96 -3.70 8.50 -10.79
CA GLU A 96 -3.09 7.34 -10.17
C GLU A 96 -2.37 6.52 -11.21
N GLY A 97 -1.20 6.02 -10.82
CA GLY A 97 -0.47 5.00 -11.53
C GLY A 97 -0.28 3.79 -10.63
N CYS A 98 0.13 2.68 -11.22
CA CYS A 98 0.37 1.46 -10.48
C CYS A 98 1.59 0.75 -11.05
N LEU A 99 2.45 0.23 -10.17
CA LEU A 99 3.65 -0.51 -10.59
C LEU A 99 3.30 -1.78 -11.38
N SER A 100 2.08 -2.31 -11.20
CA SER A 100 1.59 -3.47 -11.97
C SER A 100 1.07 -3.09 -13.36
N ILE A 101 0.96 -1.80 -13.68
CA ILE A 101 0.56 -1.27 -14.99
C ILE A 101 1.55 -0.16 -15.37
N PRO A 102 2.78 -0.50 -15.74
CA PRO A 102 3.79 0.52 -16.04
C PRO A 102 3.37 1.45 -17.19
N GLY A 103 3.63 2.73 -17.01
CA GLY A 103 3.42 3.73 -18.05
C GLY A 103 1.98 4.19 -18.25
N ILE A 104 1.02 3.66 -17.51
CA ILE A 104 -0.39 4.03 -17.61
C ILE A 104 -0.82 4.74 -16.33
N ARG A 105 -1.51 5.87 -16.50
CA ARG A 105 -2.15 6.62 -15.41
C ARG A 105 -3.57 6.95 -15.79
N GLY A 106 -4.45 7.02 -14.79
CA GLY A 106 -5.84 7.39 -14.98
C GLY A 106 -6.35 8.26 -13.86
N LEU A 107 -7.45 8.98 -14.14
CA LEU A 107 -8.17 9.72 -13.12
C LEU A 107 -9.06 8.77 -12.33
N VAL A 108 -8.92 8.77 -11.02
CA VAL A 108 -9.69 7.91 -10.12
C VAL A 108 -10.30 8.76 -9.02
N PRO A 109 -11.63 8.68 -8.80
CA PRO A 109 -12.26 9.35 -7.67
C PRO A 109 -11.93 8.62 -6.36
N ARG A 110 -11.49 9.37 -5.37
CA ARG A 110 -11.15 8.84 -4.05
C ARG A 110 -11.67 9.76 -2.97
N ALA A 111 -11.92 9.23 -1.77
CA ALA A 111 -12.20 10.04 -0.60
C ALA A 111 -10.99 10.94 -0.32
N ARG A 112 -11.27 12.21 0.04
CA ARG A 112 -10.20 13.19 0.33
C ARG A 112 -9.51 12.93 1.65
N ARG A 113 -10.26 12.34 2.61
CA ARG A 113 -9.79 12.08 3.96
C ARG A 113 -10.29 10.74 4.44
N VAL A 114 -9.39 9.93 4.97
CA VAL A 114 -9.71 8.60 5.49
C VAL A 114 -9.10 8.39 6.86
N GLY A 115 -9.81 7.65 7.71
CA GLY A 115 -9.24 7.06 8.90
C GLY A 115 -8.65 5.70 8.55
N TRP A 116 -7.52 5.35 9.12
CA TRP A 116 -6.91 4.05 8.90
C TRP A 116 -6.51 3.39 10.21
N ARG A 117 -6.59 2.07 10.21
CA ARG A 117 -6.12 1.22 11.31
C ARG A 117 -5.37 0.04 10.72
N ALA A 118 -4.36 -0.41 11.43
CA ALA A 118 -3.56 -1.56 11.05
C ALA A 118 -2.81 -2.10 12.27
N LEU A 119 -2.02 -3.14 12.05
CA LEU A 119 -1.04 -3.60 13.02
C LEU A 119 0.36 -3.28 12.51
N GLY A 120 1.26 -2.96 13.40
CA GLY A 120 2.69 -2.88 13.10
C GLY A 120 3.31 -4.27 13.05
N LEU A 121 4.56 -4.36 12.62
CA LEU A 121 5.31 -5.63 12.64
C LEU A 121 5.55 -6.18 14.05
N ASP A 122 5.44 -5.34 15.06
CA ASP A 122 5.50 -5.73 16.47
C ASP A 122 4.14 -6.23 17.02
N GLY A 123 3.11 -6.26 16.16
CA GLY A 123 1.75 -6.65 16.53
C GLY A 123 0.95 -5.57 17.24
N ARG A 124 1.50 -4.39 17.47
CA ARG A 124 0.81 -3.29 18.14
C ARG A 124 -0.15 -2.58 17.20
N PRO A 125 -1.33 -2.16 17.70
CA PRO A 125 -2.26 -1.37 16.91
C PRO A 125 -1.66 -0.03 16.49
N LEU A 126 -1.88 0.30 15.23
CA LEU A 126 -1.56 1.60 14.65
C LEU A 126 -2.86 2.20 14.11
N GLU A 127 -3.02 3.51 14.26
CA GLU A 127 -4.15 4.21 13.65
C GLU A 127 -3.79 5.65 13.33
N GLY A 128 -4.54 6.24 12.45
CA GLY A 128 -4.32 7.63 12.08
C GLY A 128 -5.35 8.10 11.07
N GLU A 129 -5.15 9.34 10.63
CA GLU A 129 -5.91 9.93 9.54
C GLU A 129 -4.95 10.25 8.39
N ALA A 130 -5.46 10.15 7.16
CA ALA A 130 -4.72 10.47 5.96
C ALA A 130 -5.51 11.43 5.10
N THR A 131 -4.80 12.38 4.49
CA THR A 131 -5.35 13.36 3.56
C THR A 131 -4.49 13.40 2.30
N GLY A 132 -4.98 14.08 1.25
CA GLY A 132 -4.21 14.31 0.04
C GLY A 132 -3.71 13.03 -0.62
N LEU A 133 -2.47 13.05 -1.06
CA LEU A 133 -1.87 11.92 -1.77
C LEU A 133 -1.77 10.67 -0.89
N PHE A 134 -1.48 10.83 0.39
CA PHE A 134 -1.39 9.68 1.30
C PHE A 134 -2.75 8.97 1.44
N ALA A 135 -3.85 9.70 1.57
CA ALA A 135 -5.19 9.12 1.56
C ALA A 135 -5.46 8.34 0.27
N ARG A 136 -5.03 8.89 -0.86
CA ARG A 136 -5.18 8.25 -2.17
C ARG A 136 -4.37 6.97 -2.28
N ILE A 137 -3.12 7.00 -1.83
CA ILE A 137 -2.23 5.83 -1.81
C ILE A 137 -2.87 4.69 -1.01
N LEU A 138 -3.33 4.97 0.20
CA LEU A 138 -3.91 3.93 1.06
C LEU A 138 -5.16 3.31 0.44
N GLN A 139 -6.03 4.12 -0.16
CA GLN A 139 -7.24 3.61 -0.83
C GLN A 139 -6.88 2.74 -2.05
N HIS A 140 -5.92 3.19 -2.85
CA HIS A 140 -5.45 2.44 -4.03
C HIS A 140 -4.87 1.08 -3.60
N GLU A 141 -4.01 1.09 -2.58
CA GLU A 141 -3.35 -0.13 -2.12
C GLU A 141 -4.35 -1.10 -1.46
N LEU A 142 -5.33 -0.60 -0.71
CA LEU A 142 -6.35 -1.46 -0.13
C LEU A 142 -7.20 -2.14 -1.20
N ASP A 143 -7.50 -1.46 -2.29
CA ASP A 143 -8.24 -2.05 -3.41
C ASP A 143 -7.52 -3.28 -3.97
N HIS A 144 -6.19 -3.29 -3.99
CA HIS A 144 -5.43 -4.46 -4.41
C HIS A 144 -5.54 -5.65 -3.45
N LEU A 145 -5.85 -5.40 -2.18
CA LEU A 145 -6.00 -6.47 -1.18
C LEU A 145 -7.40 -7.11 -1.21
N ASP A 146 -8.37 -6.36 -1.68
CA ASP A 146 -9.76 -6.78 -1.77
C ASP A 146 -10.07 -7.33 -3.16
#